data_893997d302dd19e19d565ff75f8694e9
#
_entry.id   893997d302dd19e19d565ff75f8694e9
#
_cell.length_a   1.000
_cell.length_b   1.000
_cell.length_c   1.000
_cell.angle_alpha   90.00
_cell.angle_beta   90.00
_cell.angle_gamma   90.00
#
_symmetry.space_group_name_H-M   'P 1'
#
loop_
_entity.id
_entity.type
_entity.pdbx_description
1 polymer ?
#
loop_
_entity_poly.entity_id
_entity_poly.type
_entity_poly.pdbx_seq_one_letter_code
_entity_poly.pdbx_strand_id
1 'polypeptide(L)'
;VNTRRKDLLTWLGVTGIAIAAIAVSQFAFFRLDLTEDQRFSLNENTLELIDRVEDPLLITLYLDGDFPSGFQRLREETRRMLDEFRARNGNIQYVFINPSENPDPQARRDTYQQLRNAGLNAIQIKVQEADGVKQQQIFPGAVATYRD
;
A
#
# COMPACT_ATOMS: atom_id res chain seq x y z
N VAL A 1 33.58 -40.03 -33.13
CA VAL A 1 34.23 -39.05 -32.19
C VAL A 1 33.54 -37.66 -32.22
N ASN A 2 32.65 -37.36 -33.19
CA ASN A 2 32.06 -36.01 -33.34
C ASN A 2 30.71 -35.77 -32.62
N THR A 3 30.05 -36.83 -32.13
CA THR A 3 28.72 -36.70 -31.49
C THR A 3 28.82 -36.06 -30.09
N ARG A 4 29.79 -36.47 -29.27
CA ARG A 4 29.99 -35.91 -27.92
C ARG A 4 30.29 -34.41 -27.92
N ARG A 5 31.02 -33.91 -28.91
CA ARG A 5 31.29 -32.45 -29.02
C ARG A 5 30.04 -31.65 -29.44
N LYS A 6 29.19 -32.21 -30.30
CA LYS A 6 27.93 -31.58 -30.70
C LYS A 6 26.97 -31.54 -29.52
N ASP A 7 26.88 -32.63 -28.76
CA ASP A 7 26.01 -32.67 -27.58
C ASP A 7 26.49 -31.69 -26.50
N LEU A 8 27.79 -31.56 -26.29
CA LEU A 8 28.40 -30.63 -25.33
C LEU A 8 28.11 -29.14 -25.73
N LEU A 9 28.24 -28.83 -27.02
CA LEU A 9 27.91 -27.49 -27.53
C LEU A 9 26.43 -27.17 -27.41
N THR A 10 25.55 -28.15 -27.63
CA THR A 10 24.11 -27.98 -27.46
C THR A 10 23.74 -27.74 -26.01
N TRP A 11 24.31 -28.48 -25.08
CA TRP A 11 24.10 -28.30 -23.65
C TRP A 11 24.62 -26.95 -23.16
N LEU A 12 25.79 -26.49 -23.61
CA LEU A 12 26.30 -25.14 -23.31
C LEU A 12 25.42 -24.06 -23.87
N GLY A 13 24.88 -24.24 -25.06
CA GLY A 13 23.93 -23.28 -25.66
C GLY A 13 22.63 -23.17 -24.88
N VAL A 14 22.00 -24.28 -24.50
CA VAL A 14 20.78 -24.32 -23.72
C VAL A 14 20.98 -23.69 -22.33
N THR A 15 22.12 -24.02 -21.66
CA THR A 15 22.45 -23.44 -20.36
C THR A 15 22.70 -21.93 -20.46
N GLY A 16 23.36 -21.46 -21.51
CA GLY A 16 23.58 -20.03 -21.76
C GLY A 16 22.28 -19.25 -21.97
N ILE A 17 21.33 -19.82 -22.73
CA ILE A 17 20.01 -19.23 -22.97
C ILE A 17 19.21 -19.18 -21.65
N ALA A 18 19.26 -20.24 -20.83
CA ALA A 18 18.57 -20.26 -19.55
C ALA A 18 19.11 -19.19 -18.57
N ILE A 19 20.43 -19.03 -18.52
CA ILE A 19 21.08 -17.99 -17.68
C ILE A 19 20.71 -16.59 -18.20
N ALA A 20 20.72 -16.39 -19.51
CA ALA A 20 20.32 -15.11 -20.09
C ALA A 20 18.84 -14.77 -19.81
N ALA A 21 17.95 -15.76 -19.90
CA ALA A 21 16.53 -15.59 -19.57
C ALA A 21 16.32 -15.22 -18.10
N ILE A 22 17.06 -15.84 -17.16
CA ILE A 22 17.04 -15.51 -15.74
C ILE A 22 17.58 -14.08 -15.51
N ALA A 23 18.67 -13.70 -16.16
CA ALA A 23 19.24 -12.36 -16.06
C ALA A 23 18.29 -11.27 -16.58
N VAL A 24 17.64 -11.50 -17.72
CA VAL A 24 16.63 -10.60 -18.28
C VAL A 24 15.41 -10.50 -17.35
N SER A 25 14.99 -11.61 -16.76
CA SER A 25 13.91 -11.65 -15.78
C SER A 25 14.19 -10.81 -14.52
N GLN A 26 15.45 -10.67 -14.11
CA GLN A 26 15.84 -9.82 -12.98
C GLN A 26 15.77 -8.31 -13.31
N PHE A 27 15.94 -7.94 -14.58
CA PHE A 27 15.86 -6.55 -15.05
C PHE A 27 14.46 -6.15 -15.50
N ALA A 28 13.65 -7.11 -15.93
CA ALA A 28 12.28 -6.87 -16.34
C ALA A 28 11.35 -7.03 -15.13
N PHE A 29 11.29 -6.03 -14.24
CA PHE A 29 10.19 -5.86 -13.28
C PHE A 29 8.89 -5.54 -14.03
N PHE A 30 8.49 -6.39 -14.94
CA PHE A 30 7.20 -6.28 -15.59
C PHE A 30 6.18 -6.99 -14.71
N ARG A 31 5.45 -6.23 -13.91
CA ARG A 31 4.32 -6.72 -13.12
C ARG A 31 3.16 -6.96 -14.06
N LEU A 32 3.05 -8.17 -14.58
CA LEU A 32 1.84 -8.61 -15.28
C LEU A 32 0.75 -8.86 -14.25
N ASP A 33 -0.21 -7.95 -14.19
CA ASP A 33 -1.47 -8.20 -13.49
C ASP A 33 -2.30 -9.13 -14.38
N LEU A 34 -2.31 -10.41 -14.03
CA LEU A 34 -3.06 -11.48 -14.73
C LEU A 34 -4.50 -11.61 -14.20
N THR A 35 -4.95 -10.69 -13.34
CA THR A 35 -6.32 -10.71 -12.87
C THR A 35 -7.25 -10.14 -13.93
N GLU A 36 -8.36 -10.82 -14.20
CA GLU A 36 -9.37 -10.44 -15.21
C GLU A 36 -9.95 -9.02 -14.94
N ASP A 37 -9.92 -8.57 -13.69
CA ASP A 37 -10.44 -7.27 -13.25
C ASP A 37 -9.35 -6.18 -13.10
N GLN A 38 -8.09 -6.47 -13.39
CA GLN A 38 -6.95 -5.52 -13.18
C GLN A 38 -6.98 -4.83 -11.80
N ARG A 39 -7.36 -5.59 -10.76
CA ARG A 39 -7.61 -5.04 -9.40
C ARG A 39 -6.38 -4.42 -8.74
N PHE A 40 -5.21 -4.72 -9.27
CA PHE A 40 -3.92 -4.27 -8.73
C PHE A 40 -3.19 -3.29 -9.65
N SER A 41 -3.82 -2.87 -10.75
CA SER A 41 -3.31 -1.82 -11.61
C SER A 41 -4.19 -0.58 -11.54
N LEU A 42 -3.55 0.59 -11.47
CA LEU A 42 -4.26 1.86 -11.52
C LEU A 42 -4.81 2.07 -12.92
N ASN A 43 -6.07 2.48 -13.04
CA ASN A 43 -6.64 2.80 -14.34
C ASN A 43 -6.04 4.10 -14.90
N GLU A 44 -6.15 4.27 -16.23
CA GLU A 44 -5.55 5.42 -16.93
C GLU A 44 -6.03 6.77 -16.37
N ASN A 45 -7.31 6.91 -16.00
CA ASN A 45 -7.85 8.14 -15.44
C ASN A 45 -7.20 8.47 -14.09
N THR A 46 -6.94 7.45 -13.26
CA THR A 46 -6.26 7.63 -11.97
C THR A 46 -4.81 8.06 -12.20
N LEU A 47 -4.12 7.44 -13.15
CA LEU A 47 -2.74 7.81 -13.49
C LEU A 47 -2.66 9.26 -13.98
N GLU A 48 -3.60 9.69 -14.83
CA GLU A 48 -3.67 11.07 -15.31
C GLU A 48 -3.91 12.08 -14.17
N LEU A 49 -4.77 11.74 -13.21
CA LEU A 49 -5.00 12.58 -12.03
C LEU A 49 -3.74 12.69 -11.15
N ILE A 50 -3.04 11.59 -10.93
CA ILE A 50 -1.79 11.55 -10.17
C ILE A 50 -0.73 12.41 -10.85
N ASP A 51 -0.60 12.34 -12.17
CA ASP A 51 0.38 13.11 -12.94
C ASP A 51 0.11 14.63 -12.90
N ARG A 52 -1.13 15.05 -12.65
CA ARG A 52 -1.52 16.47 -12.52
C ARG A 52 -1.24 17.09 -11.14
N VAL A 53 -0.75 16.32 -10.18
CA VAL A 53 -0.41 16.84 -8.85
C VAL A 53 0.92 17.57 -8.94
N GLU A 54 0.88 18.90 -9.08
CA GLU A 54 2.05 19.76 -9.24
C GLU A 54 2.65 20.20 -7.90
N ASP A 55 1.81 20.43 -6.88
CA ASP A 55 2.22 20.87 -5.55
C ASP A 55 2.21 19.70 -4.54
N PRO A 56 2.87 19.83 -3.38
CA PRO A 56 2.86 18.81 -2.34
C PRO A 56 1.44 18.45 -1.90
N LEU A 57 1.13 17.15 -1.90
CA LEU A 57 -0.10 16.56 -1.40
C LEU A 57 0.23 15.61 -0.26
N LEU A 58 -0.19 15.95 0.96
CA LEU A 58 -0.07 15.08 2.13
C LEU A 58 -1.41 14.40 2.41
N ILE A 59 -1.40 13.08 2.43
CA ILE A 59 -2.57 12.25 2.78
C ILE A 59 -2.34 11.66 4.19
N THR A 60 -3.12 12.12 5.16
CA THR A 60 -3.08 11.62 6.52
C THR A 60 -4.20 10.61 6.72
N LEU A 61 -3.84 9.35 6.96
CA LEU A 61 -4.78 8.25 7.14
C LEU A 61 -4.89 7.88 8.63
N TYR A 62 -6.11 7.87 9.13
CA TYR A 62 -6.40 7.51 10.52
C TYR A 62 -6.76 6.03 10.64
N LEU A 63 -5.94 5.19 10.02
CA LEU A 63 -6.11 3.74 9.93
C LEU A 63 -4.86 3.02 10.46
N ASP A 64 -4.44 3.38 11.68
CA ASP A 64 -3.35 2.72 12.40
C ASP A 64 -3.77 2.37 13.83
N GLY A 65 -3.20 1.30 14.37
CA GLY A 65 -3.48 0.75 15.70
C GLY A 65 -3.69 -0.76 15.70
N ASP A 66 -4.10 -1.29 16.85
CA ASP A 66 -4.42 -2.71 17.04
C ASP A 66 -5.81 -3.01 16.47
N PHE A 67 -5.84 -3.48 15.24
CA PHE A 67 -7.08 -3.74 14.53
C PHE A 67 -7.38 -5.22 14.32
N PRO A 68 -8.66 -5.61 14.22
CA PRO A 68 -9.04 -6.90 13.67
C PRO A 68 -8.49 -7.11 12.25
N SER A 69 -8.30 -8.37 11.85
CA SER A 69 -7.65 -8.76 10.59
C SER A 69 -8.21 -8.06 9.35
N GLY A 70 -9.51 -7.76 9.33
CA GLY A 70 -10.16 -7.05 8.22
C GLY A 70 -9.62 -5.62 8.05
N PHE A 71 -9.44 -4.88 9.13
CA PHE A 71 -8.88 -3.53 9.11
C PHE A 71 -7.37 -3.53 8.87
N GLN A 72 -6.65 -4.54 9.36
CA GLN A 72 -5.24 -4.71 9.04
C GLN A 72 -5.05 -4.90 7.53
N ARG A 73 -5.88 -5.75 6.90
CA ARG A 73 -5.86 -5.94 5.45
C ARG A 73 -6.18 -4.64 4.72
N LEU A 74 -7.23 -3.90 5.14
CA LEU A 74 -7.58 -2.61 4.56
C LEU A 74 -6.38 -1.64 4.61
N ARG A 75 -5.71 -1.55 5.76
CA ARG A 75 -4.51 -0.72 5.92
C ARG A 75 -3.41 -1.10 4.93
N GLU A 76 -3.10 -2.39 4.82
CA GLU A 76 -2.04 -2.87 3.94
C GLU A 76 -2.37 -2.65 2.45
N GLU A 77 -3.60 -2.90 2.03
CA GLU A 77 -4.01 -2.64 0.63
C GLU A 77 -4.01 -1.13 0.31
N THR A 78 -4.47 -0.31 1.26
CA THR A 78 -4.40 1.16 1.12
C THR A 78 -2.95 1.64 1.03
N ARG A 79 -2.05 1.08 1.86
CA ARG A 79 -0.61 1.40 1.81
C ARG A 79 -0.02 1.07 0.45
N ARG A 80 -0.28 -0.12 -0.08
CA ARG A 80 0.22 -0.53 -1.40
C ARG A 80 -0.24 0.43 -2.50
N MET A 81 -1.52 0.78 -2.50
CA MET A 81 -2.07 1.74 -3.46
C MET A 81 -1.37 3.11 -3.36
N LEU A 82 -1.17 3.61 -2.15
CA LEU A 82 -0.50 4.90 -1.93
C LEU A 82 1.00 4.86 -2.25
N ASP A 83 1.65 3.71 -2.06
CA ASP A 83 3.03 3.50 -2.52
C ASP A 83 3.14 3.59 -4.04
N GLU A 84 2.16 3.08 -4.78
CA GLU A 84 2.10 3.24 -6.23
C GLU A 84 1.88 4.70 -6.65
N PHE A 85 1.00 5.43 -5.94
CA PHE A 85 0.82 6.87 -6.18
C PHE A 85 2.11 7.64 -5.96
N ARG A 86 2.79 7.40 -4.83
CA ARG A 86 4.06 8.04 -4.49
C ARG A 86 5.19 7.66 -5.45
N ALA A 87 5.22 6.42 -5.91
CA ALA A 87 6.20 5.97 -6.90
C ALA A 87 6.00 6.65 -8.27
N ARG A 88 4.75 6.98 -8.61
CA ARG A 88 4.39 7.69 -9.84
C ARG A 88 4.65 9.19 -9.74
N ASN A 89 4.30 9.81 -8.62
CA ASN A 89 4.46 11.23 -8.39
C ASN A 89 4.99 11.51 -6.97
N GLY A 90 6.24 11.97 -6.88
CA GLY A 90 6.94 12.25 -5.62
C GLY A 90 6.32 13.38 -4.78
N ASN A 91 5.45 14.21 -5.37
CA ASN A 91 4.70 15.24 -4.63
C ASN A 91 3.63 14.63 -3.72
N ILE A 92 3.25 13.36 -3.93
CA ILE A 92 2.28 12.66 -3.12
C ILE A 92 3.00 11.98 -1.96
N GLN A 93 2.67 12.40 -0.74
CA GLN A 93 3.16 11.83 0.51
C GLN A 93 1.99 11.33 1.35
N TYR A 94 2.21 10.32 2.16
CA TYR A 94 1.17 9.82 3.06
C TYR A 94 1.76 9.41 4.40
N VAL A 95 0.91 9.44 5.43
CA VAL A 95 1.22 8.99 6.79
C VAL A 95 0.02 8.28 7.40
N PHE A 96 0.27 7.17 8.09
CA PHE A 96 -0.73 6.50 8.92
C PHE A 96 -0.59 6.99 10.36
N ILE A 97 -1.70 7.36 10.97
CA ILE A 97 -1.76 7.86 12.35
C ILE A 97 -2.78 7.04 13.15
N ASN A 98 -2.39 6.64 14.35
CA ASN A 98 -3.29 6.08 15.34
C ASN A 98 -3.85 7.22 16.21
N PRO A 99 -5.11 7.63 16.04
CA PRO A 99 -5.68 8.72 16.85
C PRO A 99 -5.89 8.36 18.31
N SER A 100 -5.75 7.08 18.66
CA SER A 100 -5.93 6.55 20.02
C SER A 100 -4.61 6.38 20.78
N GLU A 101 -3.47 6.68 20.16
CA GLU A 101 -2.14 6.40 20.71
C GLU A 101 -1.82 7.23 21.95
N ASN A 102 -2.34 8.45 22.06
CA ASN A 102 -2.05 9.32 23.19
C ASN A 102 -2.59 8.71 24.50
N PRO A 103 -1.75 8.52 25.51
CA PRO A 103 -2.17 7.96 26.81
C PRO A 103 -3.13 8.87 27.57
N ASP A 104 -3.07 10.20 27.35
CA ASP A 104 -3.96 11.15 28.01
C ASP A 104 -5.39 11.07 27.43
N PRO A 105 -6.40 10.75 28.28
CA PRO A 105 -7.79 10.67 27.83
C PRO A 105 -8.35 12.00 27.34
N GLN A 106 -7.87 13.15 27.84
CA GLN A 106 -8.34 14.44 27.39
C GLN A 106 -7.82 14.75 25.99
N ALA A 107 -6.53 14.58 25.77
CA ALA A 107 -5.91 14.77 24.45
C ALA A 107 -6.53 13.86 23.38
N ARG A 108 -6.88 12.60 23.72
CA ARG A 108 -7.61 11.72 22.79
C ARG A 108 -8.99 12.26 22.46
N ARG A 109 -9.75 12.76 23.45
CA ARG A 109 -11.07 13.36 23.18
C ARG A 109 -10.99 14.56 22.25
N ASP A 110 -9.99 15.41 22.46
CA ASP A 110 -9.74 16.59 21.63
C ASP A 110 -9.39 16.20 20.21
N THR A 111 -8.51 15.20 20.03
CA THR A 111 -8.20 14.63 18.71
C THR A 111 -9.45 14.08 18.03
N TYR A 112 -10.27 13.30 18.72
CA TYR A 112 -11.50 12.75 18.16
C TYR A 112 -12.50 13.85 17.78
N GLN A 113 -12.55 14.96 18.54
CA GLN A 113 -13.39 16.09 18.19
C GLN A 113 -12.89 16.80 16.93
N GLN A 114 -11.58 16.99 16.80
CA GLN A 114 -10.96 17.54 15.58
C GLN A 114 -11.25 16.69 14.36
N LEU A 115 -11.14 15.37 14.45
CA LEU A 115 -11.44 14.45 13.36
C LEU A 115 -12.92 14.52 12.94
N ARG A 116 -13.84 14.58 13.90
CA ARG A 116 -15.27 14.79 13.61
C ARG A 116 -15.53 16.13 12.93
N ASN A 117 -14.87 17.18 13.39
CA ASN A 117 -14.99 18.51 12.79
C ASN A 117 -14.42 18.54 11.36
N ALA A 118 -13.42 17.71 11.07
CA ALA A 118 -12.90 17.47 9.72
C ALA A 118 -13.80 16.56 8.85
N GLY A 119 -14.97 16.15 9.36
CA GLY A 119 -15.94 15.33 8.63
C GLY A 119 -15.71 13.82 8.72
N LEU A 120 -14.77 13.36 9.53
CA LEU A 120 -14.52 11.93 9.72
C LEU A 120 -15.50 11.31 10.72
N ASN A 121 -16.18 10.25 10.30
CA ASN A 121 -17.12 9.54 11.16
C ASN A 121 -16.41 8.44 11.94
N ALA A 122 -16.59 8.45 13.26
CA ALA A 122 -16.09 7.38 14.12
C ALA A 122 -16.97 6.14 14.02
N ILE A 123 -16.36 4.98 14.00
CA ILE A 123 -17.05 3.70 14.20
C ILE A 123 -16.52 2.99 15.44
N GLN A 124 -17.38 2.24 16.11
CA GLN A 124 -16.99 1.41 17.25
C GLN A 124 -16.78 -0.02 16.77
N ILE A 125 -15.62 -0.57 17.09
CA ILE A 125 -15.28 -1.97 16.82
C ILE A 125 -15.08 -2.70 18.15
N LYS A 126 -15.37 -4.01 18.12
CA LYS A 126 -15.06 -4.91 19.22
C LYS A 126 -13.81 -5.69 18.86
N VAL A 127 -12.78 -5.57 19.69
CA VAL A 127 -11.53 -6.31 19.54
C VAL A 127 -11.49 -7.39 20.62
N GLN A 128 -11.28 -8.64 20.21
CA GLN A 128 -11.07 -9.73 21.16
C GLN A 128 -9.61 -9.69 21.63
N GLU A 129 -9.40 -9.43 22.90
CA GLU A 129 -8.09 -9.52 23.55
C GLU A 129 -8.04 -10.78 24.43
N ALA A 130 -6.84 -11.13 24.95
CA ALA A 130 -6.68 -12.29 25.81
C ALA A 130 -7.51 -12.18 27.11
N ASP A 131 -7.75 -10.96 27.58
CA ASP A 131 -8.46 -10.65 28.82
C ASP A 131 -9.95 -10.32 28.62
N GLY A 132 -10.47 -10.42 27.38
CA GLY A 132 -11.87 -10.16 27.08
C GLY A 132 -12.14 -9.39 25.80
N VAL A 133 -13.31 -8.74 25.74
CA VAL A 133 -13.71 -7.91 24.59
C VAL A 133 -13.51 -6.45 24.94
N LYS A 134 -12.64 -5.78 24.18
CA LYS A 134 -12.42 -4.33 24.27
C LYS A 134 -13.19 -3.61 23.17
N GLN A 135 -13.87 -2.54 23.55
CA GLN A 135 -14.47 -1.64 22.57
C GLN A 135 -13.46 -0.55 22.22
N GLN A 136 -13.19 -0.40 20.92
CA GLN A 136 -12.29 0.61 20.41
C GLN A 136 -13.01 1.49 19.39
N GLN A 137 -12.78 2.79 19.49
CA GLN A 137 -13.25 3.77 18.54
C GLN A 137 -12.19 3.99 17.47
N ILE A 138 -12.57 3.84 16.20
CA ILE A 138 -11.67 4.07 15.07
C ILE A 138 -12.28 5.09 14.09
N PHE A 139 -11.42 5.74 13.32
CA PHE A 139 -11.79 6.72 12.30
C PHE A 139 -11.27 6.25 10.94
N PRO A 140 -11.97 5.32 10.25
CA PRO A 140 -11.47 4.75 8.99
C PRO A 140 -11.64 5.78 7.87
N GLY A 141 -10.71 6.71 7.79
CA GLY A 141 -10.74 7.79 6.81
C GLY A 141 -9.40 8.46 6.64
N ALA A 142 -9.36 9.42 5.74
CA ALA A 142 -8.17 10.19 5.42
C ALA A 142 -8.51 11.68 5.27
N VAL A 143 -7.52 12.52 5.58
CA VAL A 143 -7.53 13.95 5.27
C VAL A 143 -6.42 14.22 4.27
N ALA A 144 -6.76 14.84 3.16
CA ALA A 144 -5.80 15.27 2.15
C ALA A 144 -5.56 16.79 2.30
N THR A 145 -4.29 17.16 2.47
CA THR A 145 -3.84 18.56 2.53
C THR A 145 -3.02 18.86 1.28
N TYR A 146 -3.46 19.85 0.53
CA TYR A 146 -2.85 20.26 -0.73
C TYR A 146 -2.43 21.72 -0.66
N ARG A 147 -1.19 22.04 -0.98
CA ARG A 147 -0.66 23.41 -1.01
C ARG A 147 -0.53 24.10 0.36
N ASP A 148 0.04 23.46 1.35
CA ASP A 148 0.46 24.15 2.58
C ASP A 148 1.97 24.39 2.61
#